data_fdae32ac4d7641f43596ce67808eda88
#
_entry.id   fdae32ac4d7641f43596ce67808eda88
#
_cell.length_a   1.000
_cell.length_b   1.000
_cell.length_c   1.000
_cell.angle_alpha   90.00
_cell.angle_beta   90.00
_cell.angle_gamma   90.00
#
_symmetry.space_group_name_H-M   'P 1'
#
loop_
_entity.id
_entity.type
_entity.pdbx_description
1 polymer ?
#
loop_
_entity_poly.entity_id
_entity_poly.type
_entity_poly.pdbx_seq_one_letter_code
_entity_poly.pdbx_strand_id
1 'polypeptide(L)'
;MSNPRTGPRPPATPKPANRRRGHKAASAKGERTNLPKVSPEPASNRASRAAERRQAIIDAALDEFIARGFTATRLDDVARRAGVAKGTIYLHFKDKESMFEELIRTALVPLIGQLHAPPPAGGSVRAALEGFAKTFAQEVVTTRRGDIVRLIVAEGARFPAIADFYYREVVSRGLAGMRSLIELGIKSGEIRQQGLTRFPQIIVAPAIIAVIWQGLFSKHAPLDATEMLRVHLDLIFGERRQP
;
A
#
# COMPACT_ATOMS: atom_id res chain seq x y z
N MET A 1 45.63 -43.69 -33.48
CA MET A 1 45.16 -45.02 -33.81
C MET A 1 43.68 -45.10 -33.52
N SER A 2 42.93 -45.13 -34.50
CA SER A 2 41.86 -45.87 -35.11
C SER A 2 40.45 -45.35 -34.81
N ASN A 3 39.95 -44.67 -35.80
CA ASN A 3 38.53 -44.59 -36.22
C ASN A 3 38.20 -45.94 -36.94
N PRO A 4 37.03 -46.26 -37.40
CA PRO A 4 35.61 -45.78 -37.26
C PRO A 4 34.60 -46.94 -37.14
N ARG A 5 33.28 -46.67 -37.07
CA ARG A 5 32.23 -47.46 -37.79
C ARG A 5 30.94 -46.69 -37.97
N THR A 6 30.73 -46.39 -39.22
CA THR A 6 29.46 -46.05 -39.88
C THR A 6 28.50 -47.24 -39.91
N GLY A 7 27.23 -47.02 -39.60
CA GLY A 7 26.13 -47.97 -39.82
C GLY A 7 24.99 -47.29 -40.61
N PRO A 8 24.24 -47.98 -41.46
CA PRO A 8 23.50 -47.42 -42.56
C PRO A 8 22.05 -47.01 -42.22
N ARG A 9 21.58 -46.08 -43.01
CA ARG A 9 20.25 -45.45 -43.03
C ARG A 9 19.20 -46.43 -43.63
N PRO A 10 17.99 -46.60 -43.05
CA PRO A 10 16.92 -47.33 -43.69
C PRO A 10 16.13 -46.45 -44.65
N PRO A 11 15.44 -47.09 -45.65
CA PRO A 11 14.88 -46.45 -46.85
C PRO A 11 13.50 -45.80 -46.63
N ALA A 12 13.20 -44.86 -47.53
CA ALA A 12 11.96 -44.13 -47.63
C ALA A 12 10.77 -44.99 -48.15
N THR A 13 9.60 -44.84 -47.55
CA THR A 13 8.36 -45.42 -48.06
C THR A 13 7.51 -44.39 -48.84
N PRO A 14 6.80 -44.82 -49.89
CA PRO A 14 6.21 -43.93 -50.87
C PRO A 14 4.76 -43.44 -50.49
N LYS A 15 4.43 -42.26 -50.99
CA LYS A 15 3.10 -41.67 -51.00
C LYS A 15 2.08 -42.50 -51.80
N PRO A 16 0.84 -42.65 -51.35
CA PRO A 16 -0.26 -43.06 -52.23
C PRO A 16 -1.00 -41.88 -52.87
N ALA A 17 -1.43 -42.16 -54.11
CA ALA A 17 -2.01 -41.24 -55.06
C ALA A 17 -3.45 -40.81 -54.74
N ASN A 18 -3.72 -39.63 -55.20
CA ASN A 18 -5.01 -38.94 -55.38
C ASN A 18 -6.05 -39.76 -56.17
N ARG A 19 -7.24 -39.98 -55.55
CA ARG A 19 -8.46 -40.35 -56.30
C ARG A 19 -9.59 -39.38 -56.02
N ARG A 20 -9.80 -38.48 -56.96
CA ARG A 20 -11.05 -37.68 -57.09
C ARG A 20 -12.21 -38.63 -57.34
N ARG A 21 -13.26 -38.54 -56.51
CA ARG A 21 -14.62 -38.82 -56.93
C ARG A 21 -15.54 -37.80 -56.27
N GLY A 22 -16.23 -37.03 -57.07
CA GLY A 22 -17.29 -36.11 -56.68
C GLY A 22 -18.53 -36.82 -56.18
N HIS A 23 -19.21 -36.28 -55.26
CA HIS A 23 -20.61 -36.47 -55.04
C HIS A 23 -21.28 -35.17 -54.62
N LYS A 24 -22.45 -34.98 -55.21
CA LYS A 24 -23.39 -33.86 -55.18
C LYS A 24 -23.73 -33.32 -53.76
N ALA A 25 -24.06 -32.05 -53.78
CA ALA A 25 -24.71 -31.26 -52.81
C ALA A 25 -25.87 -31.92 -52.07
N ALA A 26 -25.88 -31.80 -50.74
CA ALA A 26 -27.09 -31.75 -49.93
C ALA A 26 -26.98 -30.55 -49.00
N SER A 27 -27.88 -29.61 -49.24
CA SER A 27 -28.08 -28.39 -48.44
C SER A 27 -28.57 -28.79 -47.04
N ALA A 28 -27.72 -28.71 -46.03
CA ALA A 28 -28.14 -28.74 -44.64
C ALA A 28 -28.04 -27.32 -44.10
N LYS A 29 -29.19 -26.72 -43.88
CA LYS A 29 -29.45 -25.45 -43.24
C LYS A 29 -28.92 -25.55 -41.78
N GLY A 30 -27.66 -25.19 -41.57
CA GLY A 30 -27.05 -25.18 -40.25
C GLY A 30 -27.65 -24.06 -39.42
N GLU A 31 -28.38 -24.46 -38.43
CA GLU A 31 -28.88 -23.66 -37.33
C GLU A 31 -27.70 -22.90 -36.67
N ARG A 32 -27.64 -21.60 -36.92
CA ARG A 32 -26.68 -20.72 -36.26
C ARG A 32 -27.09 -20.65 -34.78
N THR A 33 -26.43 -21.42 -33.96
CA THR A 33 -26.51 -21.27 -32.50
C THR A 33 -26.14 -19.82 -32.16
N ASN A 34 -27.15 -19.06 -31.79
CA ASN A 34 -27.03 -17.67 -31.38
C ASN A 34 -26.40 -17.67 -29.98
N LEU A 35 -25.05 -17.65 -29.90
CA LEU A 35 -24.35 -17.40 -28.67
C LEU A 35 -24.78 -16.01 -28.19
N PRO A 36 -25.24 -15.84 -26.95
CA PRO A 36 -25.62 -14.54 -26.42
C PRO A 36 -24.42 -13.60 -26.55
N LYS A 37 -24.57 -12.51 -27.30
CA LYS A 37 -23.65 -11.39 -27.31
C LYS A 37 -23.59 -10.86 -25.87
N VAL A 38 -22.53 -11.19 -25.16
CA VAL A 38 -22.23 -10.55 -23.89
C VAL A 38 -22.06 -9.05 -24.17
N SER A 39 -23.06 -8.28 -23.80
CA SER A 39 -23.01 -6.82 -23.90
C SER A 39 -21.77 -6.32 -23.18
N PRO A 40 -21.01 -5.38 -23.76
CA PRO A 40 -19.83 -4.85 -23.07
C PRO A 40 -20.28 -4.20 -21.77
N GLU A 41 -19.73 -4.66 -20.64
CA GLU A 41 -19.99 -4.07 -19.34
C GLU A 41 -19.72 -2.55 -19.37
N PRO A 42 -20.52 -1.73 -18.66
CA PRO A 42 -20.31 -0.29 -18.55
C PRO A 42 -18.88 0.00 -18.10
N ALA A 43 -18.26 1.03 -18.66
CA ALA A 43 -16.87 1.41 -18.35
C ALA A 43 -16.66 1.66 -16.83
N SER A 44 -17.68 2.16 -16.12
CA SER A 44 -17.69 2.35 -14.67
C SER A 44 -17.49 1.04 -13.89
N ASN A 45 -18.12 -0.06 -14.33
CA ASN A 45 -18.02 -1.36 -13.68
C ASN A 45 -16.63 -2.00 -13.88
N ARG A 46 -15.99 -1.78 -15.03
CA ARG A 46 -14.62 -2.24 -15.28
C ARG A 46 -13.61 -1.49 -14.43
N ALA A 47 -13.76 -0.17 -14.28
CA ALA A 47 -12.90 0.66 -13.46
C ALA A 47 -13.02 0.28 -11.97
N SER A 48 -14.24 0.06 -11.46
CA SER A 48 -14.48 -0.40 -10.09
C SER A 48 -13.79 -1.75 -9.82
N ARG A 49 -14.02 -2.73 -10.68
CA ARG A 49 -13.39 -4.07 -10.56
C ARG A 49 -11.87 -4.03 -10.66
N ALA A 50 -11.31 -3.11 -11.46
CA ALA A 50 -9.87 -2.92 -11.54
C ALA A 50 -9.31 -2.33 -10.24
N ALA A 51 -10.00 -1.35 -9.65
CA ALA A 51 -9.65 -0.75 -8.37
C ALA A 51 -9.75 -1.78 -7.22
N GLU A 52 -10.84 -2.55 -7.16
CA GLU A 52 -11.02 -3.62 -6.17
C GLU A 52 -9.93 -4.68 -6.26
N ARG A 53 -9.58 -5.10 -7.48
CA ARG A 53 -8.50 -6.06 -7.72
C ARG A 53 -7.15 -5.49 -7.29
N ARG A 54 -6.89 -4.23 -7.60
CA ARG A 54 -5.66 -3.55 -7.17
C ARG A 54 -5.57 -3.48 -5.66
N GLN A 55 -6.67 -3.16 -4.97
CA GLN A 55 -6.72 -3.13 -3.52
C GLN A 55 -6.47 -4.52 -2.92
N ALA A 56 -7.11 -5.57 -3.45
CA ALA A 56 -6.87 -6.94 -3.02
C ALA A 56 -5.40 -7.37 -3.14
N ILE A 57 -4.71 -6.94 -4.20
CA ILE A 57 -3.27 -7.18 -4.38
C ILE A 57 -2.47 -6.45 -3.30
N ILE A 58 -2.79 -5.20 -3.01
CA ILE A 58 -2.11 -4.39 -1.98
C ILE A 58 -2.30 -4.98 -0.58
N ASP A 59 -3.52 -5.44 -0.26
CA ASP A 59 -3.81 -6.09 1.02
C ASP A 59 -3.05 -7.41 1.17
N ALA A 60 -3.02 -8.23 0.12
CA ALA A 60 -2.25 -9.47 0.09
C ALA A 60 -0.74 -9.22 0.21
N ALA A 61 -0.24 -8.13 -0.39
CA ALA A 61 1.16 -7.73 -0.26
C ALA A 61 1.51 -7.36 1.19
N LEU A 62 0.66 -6.59 1.86
CA LEU A 62 0.86 -6.26 3.27
C LEU A 62 0.90 -7.51 4.14
N ASP A 63 -0.02 -8.48 3.90
CA ASP A 63 -0.02 -9.76 4.62
C ASP A 63 1.29 -10.54 4.44
N GLU A 64 1.80 -10.61 3.20
CA GLU A 64 3.06 -11.31 2.93
C GLU A 64 4.26 -10.58 3.58
N PHE A 65 4.28 -9.25 3.52
CA PHE A 65 5.34 -8.47 4.16
C PHE A 65 5.32 -8.62 5.70
N ILE A 66 4.15 -8.64 6.33
CA ILE A 66 4.03 -8.86 7.77
C ILE A 66 4.46 -10.29 8.14
N ALA A 67 4.03 -11.29 7.38
CA ALA A 67 4.27 -12.69 7.70
C ALA A 67 5.73 -13.12 7.50
N ARG A 68 6.44 -12.55 6.51
CA ARG A 68 7.76 -13.01 6.06
C ARG A 68 8.85 -11.96 6.11
N GLY A 69 8.51 -10.71 6.40
CA GLY A 69 9.38 -9.55 6.24
C GLY A 69 9.56 -9.17 4.76
N PHE A 70 10.15 -8.01 4.54
CA PHE A 70 10.35 -7.49 3.19
C PHE A 70 11.30 -8.36 2.35
N THR A 71 12.39 -8.86 2.96
CA THR A 71 13.41 -9.64 2.25
C THR A 71 12.86 -10.93 1.64
N ALA A 72 12.12 -11.71 2.41
CA ALA A 72 11.65 -13.05 2.01
C ALA A 72 10.39 -13.02 1.15
N THR A 73 9.67 -11.90 1.08
CA THR A 73 8.46 -11.75 0.27
C THR A 73 8.79 -11.77 -1.22
N ARG A 74 8.03 -12.55 -1.99
CA ARG A 74 8.10 -12.64 -3.45
C ARG A 74 6.76 -12.23 -4.06
N LEU A 75 6.78 -11.57 -5.22
CA LEU A 75 5.58 -11.18 -5.95
C LEU A 75 4.68 -12.39 -6.31
N ASP A 76 5.28 -13.56 -6.54
CA ASP A 76 4.54 -14.80 -6.80
C ASP A 76 3.71 -15.26 -5.60
N ASP A 77 4.20 -15.06 -4.38
CA ASP A 77 3.47 -15.39 -3.16
C ASP A 77 2.30 -14.43 -2.96
N VAL A 78 2.52 -13.15 -3.24
CA VAL A 78 1.46 -12.13 -3.24
C VAL A 78 0.39 -12.46 -4.27
N ALA A 79 0.75 -12.85 -5.51
CA ALA A 79 -0.21 -13.26 -6.54
C ALA A 79 -1.10 -14.40 -6.07
N ARG A 80 -0.49 -15.44 -5.48
CA ARG A 80 -1.19 -16.61 -4.94
C ARG A 80 -2.15 -16.23 -3.82
N ARG A 81 -1.71 -15.36 -2.89
CA ARG A 81 -2.55 -14.88 -1.79
C ARG A 81 -3.70 -14.01 -2.27
N ALA A 82 -3.46 -13.16 -3.24
CA ALA A 82 -4.48 -12.29 -3.85
C ALA A 82 -5.46 -13.03 -4.78
N GLY A 83 -5.21 -14.32 -5.08
CA GLY A 83 -6.04 -15.10 -6.00
C GLY A 83 -5.97 -14.62 -7.45
N VAL A 84 -4.83 -14.01 -7.87
CA VAL A 84 -4.63 -13.50 -9.22
C VAL A 84 -3.51 -14.25 -9.95
N ALA A 85 -3.55 -14.24 -11.28
CA ALA A 85 -2.46 -14.79 -12.07
C ALA A 85 -1.16 -14.00 -11.86
N LYS A 86 -0.01 -14.68 -11.87
CA LYS A 86 1.32 -14.06 -11.75
C LYS A 86 1.49 -12.86 -12.70
N GLY A 87 1.11 -13.02 -13.98
CA GLY A 87 1.17 -11.95 -14.97
C GLY A 87 0.38 -10.69 -14.57
N THR A 88 -0.72 -10.84 -13.82
CA THR A 88 -1.51 -9.71 -13.35
C THR A 88 -0.72 -8.82 -12.38
N ILE A 89 0.08 -9.40 -11.50
CA ILE A 89 0.95 -8.64 -10.58
C ILE A 89 1.94 -7.78 -11.37
N TYR A 90 2.62 -8.38 -12.35
CA TYR A 90 3.65 -7.68 -13.14
C TYR A 90 3.07 -6.60 -14.09
N LEU A 91 1.75 -6.60 -14.33
CA LEU A 91 1.07 -5.49 -15.02
C LEU A 91 0.94 -4.25 -14.11
N HIS A 92 0.91 -4.44 -12.79
CA HIS A 92 0.70 -3.37 -11.83
C HIS A 92 1.98 -2.94 -11.10
N PHE A 93 2.89 -3.88 -10.84
CA PHE A 93 4.08 -3.66 -10.01
C PHE A 93 5.32 -4.28 -10.68
N LYS A 94 6.31 -3.46 -10.89
CA LYS A 94 7.60 -3.85 -11.47
C LYS A 94 8.37 -4.80 -10.54
N ASP A 95 8.37 -4.48 -9.26
CA ASP A 95 9.10 -5.16 -8.20
C ASP A 95 8.37 -5.02 -6.85
N LYS A 96 8.89 -5.65 -5.81
CA LYS A 96 8.31 -5.56 -4.48
C LYS A 96 8.51 -4.20 -3.82
N GLU A 97 9.55 -3.47 -4.22
CA GLU A 97 9.83 -2.11 -3.82
C GLU A 97 8.70 -1.17 -4.26
N SER A 98 8.34 -1.19 -5.55
CA SER A 98 7.24 -0.39 -6.10
C SER A 98 5.88 -0.75 -5.48
N MET A 99 5.68 -2.03 -5.11
CA MET A 99 4.49 -2.48 -4.39
C MET A 99 4.44 -1.92 -2.96
N PHE A 100 5.57 -1.91 -2.26
CA PHE A 100 5.66 -1.34 -0.91
C PHE A 100 5.52 0.19 -0.92
N GLU A 101 6.08 0.87 -1.91
CA GLU A 101 5.86 2.30 -2.14
C GLU A 101 4.38 2.63 -2.31
N GLU A 102 3.64 1.79 -3.03
CA GLU A 102 2.20 1.96 -3.20
C GLU A 102 1.42 1.73 -1.91
N LEU A 103 1.83 0.77 -1.06
CA LEU A 103 1.27 0.63 0.29
C LEU A 103 1.43 1.91 1.10
N ILE A 104 2.62 2.51 1.09
CA ILE A 104 2.89 3.78 1.77
C ILE A 104 2.01 4.89 1.18
N ARG A 105 1.97 5.01 -0.15
CA ARG A 105 1.25 6.07 -0.86
C ARG A 105 -0.25 6.02 -0.58
N THR A 106 -0.86 4.85 -0.63
CA THR A 106 -2.31 4.70 -0.45
C THR A 106 -2.74 4.76 1.01
N ALA A 107 -1.92 4.23 1.92
CA ALA A 107 -2.29 4.12 3.33
C ALA A 107 -1.93 5.35 4.17
N LEU A 108 -0.79 5.98 3.93
CA LEU A 108 -0.24 7.00 4.84
C LEU A 108 -0.27 8.42 4.26
N VAL A 109 -0.02 8.60 2.94
CA VAL A 109 0.05 9.94 2.34
C VAL A 109 -1.25 10.75 2.50
N PRO A 110 -2.46 10.18 2.35
CA PRO A 110 -3.69 10.95 2.55
C PRO A 110 -3.86 11.52 3.96
N LEU A 111 -3.36 10.82 4.99
CA LEU A 111 -3.41 11.29 6.37
C LEU A 111 -2.51 12.51 6.58
N ILE A 112 -1.32 12.49 5.98
CA ILE A 112 -0.37 13.59 6.08
C ILE A 112 -0.91 14.87 5.43
N GLY A 113 -1.74 14.73 4.40
CA GLY A 113 -2.43 15.85 3.76
C GLY A 113 -3.25 16.70 4.74
N GLN A 114 -3.79 16.11 5.79
CA GLN A 114 -4.57 16.83 6.80
C GLN A 114 -3.74 17.87 7.57
N LEU A 115 -2.45 17.65 7.75
CA LEU A 115 -1.55 18.59 8.42
C LEU A 115 -1.27 19.88 7.63
N HIS A 116 -1.60 19.89 6.34
CA HIS A 116 -1.44 21.06 5.47
C HIS A 116 -2.71 21.89 5.36
N ALA A 117 -3.84 21.39 5.87
CA ALA A 117 -5.05 22.17 5.93
C ALA A 117 -4.91 23.22 7.06
N PRO A 118 -5.21 24.51 6.79
CA PRO A 118 -5.24 25.50 7.85
C PRO A 118 -6.33 25.12 8.86
N PRO A 119 -6.18 25.47 10.14
CA PRO A 119 -7.25 25.35 11.09
C PRO A 119 -8.52 26.03 10.54
N PRO A 120 -9.72 25.50 10.81
CA PRO A 120 -10.97 26.17 10.43
C PRO A 120 -10.98 27.63 10.90
N ALA A 121 -11.70 28.51 10.21
CA ALA A 121 -11.80 29.91 10.60
C ALA A 121 -12.28 30.02 12.05
N GLY A 122 -11.49 30.69 12.91
CA GLY A 122 -11.73 30.78 14.37
C GLY A 122 -11.29 29.51 15.15
N GLY A 123 -10.75 28.50 14.49
CA GLY A 123 -10.23 27.30 15.16
C GLY A 123 -8.83 27.49 15.73
N SER A 124 -8.53 26.80 16.83
CA SER A 124 -7.20 26.83 17.44
C SER A 124 -6.25 25.80 16.83
N VAL A 125 -4.94 26.07 16.89
CA VAL A 125 -3.90 25.10 16.50
C VAL A 125 -3.96 23.86 17.39
N ARG A 126 -4.27 24.02 18.66
CA ARG A 126 -4.53 22.93 19.59
C ARG A 126 -5.61 21.98 19.06
N ALA A 127 -6.78 22.53 18.68
CA ALA A 127 -7.90 21.74 18.18
C ALA A 127 -7.53 20.99 16.87
N ALA A 128 -6.77 21.61 15.97
CA ALA A 128 -6.28 20.96 14.75
C ALA A 128 -5.36 19.78 15.06
N LEU A 129 -4.41 19.94 16.00
CA LEU A 129 -3.51 18.87 16.42
C LEU A 129 -4.22 17.76 17.19
N GLU A 130 -5.21 18.08 18.03
CA GLU A 130 -6.04 17.07 18.71
C GLU A 130 -6.87 16.26 17.69
N GLY A 131 -7.45 16.92 16.69
CA GLY A 131 -8.16 16.25 15.61
C GLY A 131 -7.26 15.30 14.81
N PHE A 132 -6.06 15.76 14.44
CA PHE A 132 -5.07 14.92 13.77
C PHE A 132 -4.63 13.75 14.65
N ALA A 133 -4.32 13.98 15.92
CA ALA A 133 -3.91 12.94 16.87
C ALA A 133 -4.99 11.86 17.03
N LYS A 134 -6.26 12.26 17.14
CA LYS A 134 -7.39 11.33 17.20
C LYS A 134 -7.49 10.49 15.92
N THR A 135 -7.43 11.13 14.74
CA THR A 135 -7.46 10.42 13.46
C THR A 135 -6.29 9.46 13.35
N PHE A 136 -5.08 9.89 13.72
CA PHE A 136 -3.89 9.03 13.70
C PHE A 136 -4.04 7.83 14.63
N ALA A 137 -4.52 8.02 15.84
CA ALA A 137 -4.78 6.93 16.78
C ALA A 137 -5.77 5.92 16.21
N GLN A 138 -6.88 6.39 15.65
CA GLN A 138 -7.96 5.54 15.14
C GLN A 138 -7.61 4.86 13.81
N GLU A 139 -6.94 5.57 12.90
CA GLU A 139 -6.72 5.08 11.55
C GLU A 139 -5.34 4.48 11.31
N VAL A 140 -4.36 4.77 12.17
CA VAL A 140 -3.03 4.19 12.04
C VAL A 140 -2.74 3.22 13.18
N VAL A 141 -2.80 3.69 14.44
CA VAL A 141 -2.34 2.88 15.57
C VAL A 141 -3.14 1.59 15.72
N THR A 142 -4.47 1.66 15.60
CA THR A 142 -5.39 0.52 15.81
C THR A 142 -5.69 -0.28 14.56
N THR A 143 -5.08 0.07 13.41
CA THR A 143 -5.35 -0.57 12.13
C THR A 143 -4.09 -1.17 11.49
N ARG A 144 -4.27 -1.86 10.37
CA ARG A 144 -3.17 -2.40 9.55
C ARG A 144 -2.21 -1.35 9.00
N ARG A 145 -2.59 -0.06 8.98
CA ARG A 145 -1.67 1.02 8.59
C ARG A 145 -0.49 1.13 9.57
N GLY A 146 -0.70 0.81 10.84
CA GLY A 146 0.38 0.69 11.82
C GLY A 146 1.39 -0.40 11.49
N ASP A 147 0.98 -1.50 10.84
CA ASP A 147 1.90 -2.55 10.38
C ASP A 147 2.89 -2.02 9.34
N ILE A 148 2.44 -1.14 8.43
CA ILE A 148 3.31 -0.50 7.43
C ILE A 148 4.40 0.32 8.13
N VAL A 149 4.02 1.13 9.12
CA VAL A 149 4.98 1.94 9.89
C VAL A 149 5.98 1.04 10.62
N ARG A 150 5.52 -0.04 11.25
CA ARG A 150 6.39 -1.01 11.94
C ARG A 150 7.36 -1.70 10.98
N LEU A 151 6.89 -2.09 9.79
CA LEU A 151 7.76 -2.65 8.74
C LEU A 151 8.85 -1.68 8.31
N ILE A 152 8.51 -0.40 8.14
CA ILE A 152 9.49 0.63 7.78
C ILE A 152 10.54 0.79 8.90
N VAL A 153 10.11 0.83 10.17
CA VAL A 153 11.02 0.91 11.31
C VAL A 153 11.94 -0.30 11.38
N ALA A 154 11.41 -1.50 11.12
CA ALA A 154 12.18 -2.74 11.20
C ALA A 154 13.16 -2.94 10.04
N GLU A 155 12.76 -2.55 8.82
CA GLU A 155 13.48 -2.91 7.59
C GLU A 155 14.15 -1.72 6.89
N GLY A 156 13.75 -0.48 7.21
CA GLY A 156 14.19 0.72 6.47
C GLY A 156 15.69 0.91 6.44
N ALA A 157 16.40 0.55 7.52
CA ALA A 157 17.87 0.62 7.53
C ALA A 157 18.55 -0.36 6.55
N ARG A 158 17.88 -1.47 6.22
CA ARG A 158 18.37 -2.49 5.27
C ARG A 158 17.99 -2.17 3.83
N PHE A 159 16.93 -1.37 3.63
CA PHE A 159 16.40 -1.01 2.31
C PHE A 159 16.33 0.52 2.17
N PRO A 160 17.46 1.19 1.90
CA PRO A 160 17.53 2.65 1.84
C PRO A 160 16.52 3.28 0.88
N ALA A 161 16.26 2.66 -0.27
CA ALA A 161 15.29 3.17 -1.24
C ALA A 161 13.87 3.30 -0.65
N ILE A 162 13.45 2.35 0.20
CA ILE A 162 12.16 2.39 0.89
C ILE A 162 12.16 3.50 1.95
N ALA A 163 13.25 3.59 2.73
CA ALA A 163 13.40 4.64 3.73
C ALA A 163 13.39 6.05 3.09
N ASP A 164 14.09 6.23 1.96
CA ASP A 164 14.12 7.47 1.19
C ASP A 164 12.74 7.83 0.63
N PHE A 165 12.02 6.83 0.10
CA PHE A 165 10.66 7.04 -0.38
C PHE A 165 9.73 7.47 0.76
N TYR A 166 9.76 6.75 1.88
CA TYR A 166 8.96 7.07 3.07
C TYR A 166 9.30 8.45 3.62
N TYR A 167 10.58 8.79 3.70
CA TYR A 167 11.02 10.10 4.13
C TYR A 167 10.45 11.20 3.23
N ARG A 168 10.56 11.04 1.92
CA ARG A 168 10.08 12.04 0.94
C ARG A 168 8.56 12.23 0.98
N GLU A 169 7.82 11.12 0.97
CA GLU A 169 6.36 11.17 0.77
C GLU A 169 5.58 11.37 2.07
N VAL A 170 6.13 10.93 3.20
CA VAL A 170 5.43 10.95 4.48
C VAL A 170 6.13 11.88 5.48
N VAL A 171 7.39 11.57 5.82
CA VAL A 171 8.07 12.23 6.94
C VAL A 171 8.32 13.71 6.65
N SER A 172 8.95 14.05 5.53
CA SER A 172 9.28 15.43 5.19
C SER A 172 8.04 16.31 5.05
N ARG A 173 7.00 15.78 4.41
CA ARG A 173 5.70 16.48 4.27
C ARG A 173 5.01 16.64 5.62
N GLY A 174 4.95 15.58 6.42
CA GLY A 174 4.38 15.63 7.75
C GLY A 174 5.07 16.64 8.66
N LEU A 175 6.41 16.66 8.66
CA LEU A 175 7.19 17.62 9.44
C LEU A 175 7.02 19.05 8.93
N ALA A 176 6.88 19.27 7.62
CA ALA A 176 6.60 20.59 7.06
C ALA A 176 5.24 21.12 7.51
N GLY A 177 4.17 20.32 7.39
CA GLY A 177 2.84 20.68 7.88
C GLY A 177 2.82 20.92 9.39
N MET A 178 3.47 20.05 10.17
CA MET A 178 3.61 20.21 11.62
C MET A 178 4.32 21.51 11.97
N ARG A 179 5.42 21.86 11.28
CA ARG A 179 6.16 23.12 11.50
C ARG A 179 5.27 24.33 11.23
N SER A 180 4.50 24.32 10.16
CA SER A 180 3.56 25.42 9.85
C SER A 180 2.50 25.61 10.94
N LEU A 181 1.95 24.51 11.50
CA LEU A 181 1.01 24.58 12.63
C LEU A 181 1.70 25.12 13.90
N ILE A 182 2.92 24.69 14.19
CA ILE A 182 3.70 25.18 15.33
C ILE A 182 3.94 26.70 15.20
N GLU A 183 4.38 27.16 14.04
CA GLU A 183 4.62 28.60 13.78
C GLU A 183 3.34 29.42 13.94
N LEU A 184 2.21 28.91 13.46
CA LEU A 184 0.90 29.53 13.67
C LEU A 184 0.55 29.58 15.16
N GLY A 185 0.74 28.48 15.91
CA GLY A 185 0.48 28.42 17.34
C GLY A 185 1.37 29.33 18.17
N ILE A 186 2.64 29.53 17.79
CA ILE A 186 3.53 30.52 18.41
C ILE A 186 3.02 31.93 18.11
N LYS A 187 2.65 32.22 16.88
CA LYS A 187 2.14 33.53 16.48
C LYS A 187 0.82 33.90 17.19
N SER A 188 -0.06 32.93 17.40
CA SER A 188 -1.33 33.11 18.14
C SER A 188 -1.14 33.13 19.67
N GLY A 189 0.05 32.77 20.17
CA GLY A 189 0.33 32.65 21.62
C GLY A 189 -0.18 31.35 22.24
N GLU A 190 -0.71 30.42 21.46
CA GLU A 190 -1.12 29.09 21.93
C GLU A 190 0.07 28.22 22.32
N ILE A 191 1.19 28.35 21.61
CA ILE A 191 2.45 27.61 21.86
C ILE A 191 3.49 28.60 22.35
N ARG A 192 4.05 28.32 23.54
CA ARG A 192 5.12 29.14 24.15
C ARG A 192 6.52 28.61 23.84
N GLN A 193 6.64 27.36 23.51
CA GLN A 193 7.92 26.65 23.30
C GLN A 193 8.46 26.85 21.89
N GLN A 194 9.30 27.87 21.70
CA GLN A 194 9.89 28.19 20.38
C GLN A 194 10.78 27.08 19.82
N GLY A 195 11.37 26.23 20.69
CA GLY A 195 12.20 25.10 20.28
C GLY A 195 11.47 24.04 19.45
N LEU A 196 10.14 23.99 19.51
CA LEU A 196 9.31 23.06 18.74
C LEU A 196 9.40 23.30 17.22
N THR A 197 9.63 24.54 16.77
CA THR A 197 9.84 24.83 15.34
C THR A 197 11.09 24.14 14.80
N ARG A 198 12.14 24.07 15.63
CA ARG A 198 13.39 23.39 15.28
C ARG A 198 13.25 21.87 15.34
N PHE A 199 12.46 21.37 16.28
CA PHE A 199 12.29 19.94 16.54
C PHE A 199 10.79 19.54 16.54
N PRO A 200 10.09 19.64 15.40
CA PRO A 200 8.68 19.24 15.33
C PRO A 200 8.47 17.75 15.63
N GLN A 201 9.53 16.94 15.57
CA GLN A 201 9.54 15.53 15.96
C GLN A 201 9.08 15.31 17.40
N ILE A 202 9.26 16.28 18.28
CA ILE A 202 8.80 16.19 19.68
C ILE A 202 7.29 16.01 19.76
N ILE A 203 6.53 16.66 18.88
CA ILE A 203 5.07 16.50 18.82
C ILE A 203 4.70 15.13 18.23
N VAL A 204 5.46 14.64 17.25
CA VAL A 204 5.17 13.41 16.52
C VAL A 204 5.65 12.15 17.26
N ALA A 205 6.68 12.24 18.11
CA ALA A 205 7.31 11.10 18.74
C ALA A 205 6.33 10.15 19.48
N PRO A 206 5.38 10.63 20.30
CA PRO A 206 4.44 9.74 20.98
C PRO A 206 3.54 8.96 20.03
N ALA A 207 3.21 9.51 18.85
CA ALA A 207 2.44 8.80 17.84
C ALA A 207 3.19 7.57 17.30
N ILE A 208 4.49 7.68 17.07
CA ILE A 208 5.34 6.56 16.66
C ILE A 208 5.48 5.54 17.79
N ILE A 209 5.65 5.99 19.03
CA ILE A 209 5.67 5.11 20.20
C ILE A 209 4.36 4.35 20.33
N ALA A 210 3.19 4.99 20.13
CA ALA A 210 1.90 4.31 20.16
C ALA A 210 1.80 3.18 19.13
N VAL A 211 2.28 3.41 17.90
CA VAL A 211 2.29 2.39 16.84
C VAL A 211 3.17 1.19 17.23
N ILE A 212 4.36 1.45 17.78
CA ILE A 212 5.28 0.39 18.21
C ILE A 212 4.68 -0.37 19.40
N TRP A 213 4.15 0.35 20.39
CA TRP A 213 3.54 -0.23 21.59
C TRP A 213 2.37 -1.15 21.23
N GLN A 214 1.47 -0.67 20.38
CA GLN A 214 0.32 -1.44 19.91
C GLN A 214 0.74 -2.77 19.27
N GLY A 215 1.79 -2.77 18.46
CA GLY A 215 2.26 -3.97 17.79
C GLY A 215 2.98 -4.97 18.68
N LEU A 216 3.74 -4.48 19.67
CA LEU A 216 4.61 -5.34 20.48
C LEU A 216 4.02 -5.68 21.85
N PHE A 217 3.33 -4.73 22.47
CA PHE A 217 3.00 -4.81 23.90
C PHE A 217 1.50 -4.77 24.20
N SER A 218 0.62 -4.56 23.22
CA SER A 218 -0.83 -4.43 23.45
C SER A 218 -1.45 -5.62 24.19
N LYS A 219 -0.91 -6.84 24.01
CA LYS A 219 -1.38 -8.06 24.72
C LYS A 219 -0.99 -8.07 26.20
N HIS A 220 0.06 -7.35 26.58
CA HIS A 220 0.59 -7.31 27.94
C HIS A 220 0.14 -6.05 28.68
N ALA A 221 0.19 -4.92 27.99
CA ALA A 221 -0.15 -3.61 28.52
C ALA A 221 -0.91 -2.81 27.44
N PRO A 222 -2.24 -2.93 27.37
CA PRO A 222 -3.06 -2.15 26.45
C PRO A 222 -2.83 -0.66 26.66
N LEU A 223 -2.69 0.09 25.55
CA LEU A 223 -2.47 1.53 25.55
C LEU A 223 -3.65 2.23 24.86
N ASP A 224 -4.30 3.15 25.56
CA ASP A 224 -5.19 4.12 24.92
C ASP A 224 -4.33 5.19 24.22
N ALA A 225 -4.11 4.98 22.91
CA ALA A 225 -3.30 5.88 22.12
C ALA A 225 -3.93 7.27 21.99
N THR A 226 -5.28 7.36 21.95
CA THR A 226 -5.97 8.64 21.85
C THR A 226 -5.73 9.47 23.10
N GLU A 227 -5.90 8.84 24.28
CA GLU A 227 -5.69 9.51 25.57
C GLU A 227 -4.22 9.88 25.76
N MET A 228 -3.29 9.01 25.44
CA MET A 228 -1.86 9.30 25.53
C MET A 228 -1.46 10.50 24.67
N LEU A 229 -1.94 10.57 23.43
CA LEU A 229 -1.66 11.70 22.55
C LEU A 229 -2.31 12.99 23.04
N ARG A 230 -3.52 12.91 23.63
CA ARG A 230 -4.17 14.06 24.25
C ARG A 230 -3.34 14.61 25.44
N VAL A 231 -2.91 13.73 26.34
CA VAL A 231 -2.06 14.12 27.48
C VAL A 231 -0.75 14.75 26.99
N HIS A 232 -0.14 14.21 25.93
CA HIS A 232 1.05 14.83 25.36
C HIS A 232 0.79 16.25 24.83
N LEU A 233 -0.34 16.50 24.18
CA LEU A 233 -0.68 17.84 23.74
C LEU A 233 -0.97 18.78 24.94
N ASP A 234 -1.54 18.27 26.03
CA ASP A 234 -1.70 19.05 27.27
C ASP A 234 -0.36 19.52 27.84
N LEU A 235 0.70 18.71 27.75
CA LEU A 235 2.05 19.11 28.14
C LEU A 235 2.63 20.23 27.27
N ILE A 236 2.23 20.31 26.00
CA ILE A 236 2.73 21.32 25.05
C ILE A 236 1.96 22.63 25.17
N PHE A 237 0.63 22.56 25.27
CA PHE A 237 -0.26 23.73 25.27
C PHE A 237 -0.62 24.22 26.68
N GLY A 238 -0.33 23.43 27.72
CA GLY A 238 -0.89 23.59 29.05
C GLY A 238 -2.26 22.94 29.20
N GLU A 239 -2.64 22.62 30.43
CA GLU A 239 -3.95 22.03 30.72
C GLU A 239 -5.09 22.93 30.22
N ARG A 240 -6.18 22.33 29.74
CA ARG A 240 -7.38 23.09 29.45
C ARG A 240 -7.89 23.68 30.75
N ARG A 241 -7.96 25.02 30.84
CA ARG A 241 -8.76 25.65 31.88
C ARG A 241 -10.19 25.19 31.66
N GLN A 242 -10.71 24.40 32.59
CA GLN A 242 -12.15 24.12 32.59
C GLN A 242 -12.89 25.47 32.79
N PRO A 243 -13.95 25.72 32.00
CA PRO A 243 -14.75 26.92 32.13
C PRO A 243 -15.44 27.00 33.48
#